data_77cd02af8007c93226919bd89d8e3524
#
_entry.id   77cd02af8007c93226919bd89d8e3524
#
_cell.length_a   1.000
_cell.length_b   1.000
_cell.length_c   1.000
_cell.angle_alpha   90.00
_cell.angle_beta   90.00
_cell.angle_gamma   90.00
#
_symmetry.space_group_name_H-M   'P 1'
#
loop_
_entity.id
_entity.type
_entity.pdbx_description
1 polymer ?
#
loop_
_entity_poly.entity_id
_entity_poly.type
_entity_poly.pdbx_seq_one_letter_code
_entity_poly.pdbx_strand_id
1 'polypeptide(L)'
;MHHLLPLLVAVPLLGAALLAATGRHLPRTVADGAACAVSAGSAALALLLLAHSSPPLTEWAGGWEPVAGHSVGILLTGDGPGLGMAALVCVLTLAALAYSRRSLDEPPHGHAGAFPALVLVFQAGMCGFAIAGDLFNAFVWFELMSVVAYALTGHRVEEARAVQGALAFAVVNSLGAYALLMGIALLYARTGELALARIGDALDAHGPPDALVLAGFVLVLTGLLVKAAAVPFQFWLPDAHAVAPTPVCMLLSGVMVELGVFGVWRVYDTVFSGPGGLPAADAERVLTVLGAATAVTGAVMCWHQRHIKRLLAYSTIAHTGLFLIALGTLTPEGDGGVALYVVGHAGVKAALFACAGILLDRYGSVDEHVLHGRARPLRGVAVMVVAGALGLAGLPPFGTALGKSVAEEAAGGPFTVLYVLTSAVTAAAVLRVAARVFLGLGPTPREAGGEGAEDAYETTGSGEEPESGRRLGRVPDTMTAVPALLLAGALAAGAVPGFGTAVARAVSGATTAGLVHTSVHWTPLGVGLGLLSSLLAVALAAVAVARPGRLAVPGRALPLRRLQSGHIGDYVAWLLVGTTVLGVLALPAVLSG
;
A
#
# COMPACT_ATOMS: atom_id res chain seq x y z
N MET A 1 -30.12 -2.24 4.00
CA MET A 1 -28.64 -2.22 4.21
C MET A 1 -27.90 -1.56 3.04
N HIS A 2 -28.24 -1.89 1.77
CA HIS A 2 -27.59 -1.29 0.59
C HIS A 2 -27.62 0.24 0.60
N HIS A 3 -28.72 0.90 0.98
CA HIS A 3 -28.82 2.35 1.11
C HIS A 3 -27.81 2.99 2.11
N LEU A 4 -27.11 2.19 2.92
CA LEU A 4 -26.07 2.69 3.81
C LEU A 4 -24.69 2.73 3.15
N LEU A 5 -24.49 2.07 1.98
CA LEU A 5 -23.21 2.07 1.26
C LEU A 5 -22.69 3.48 0.95
N PRO A 6 -23.52 4.42 0.44
CA PRO A 6 -23.05 5.78 0.16
C PRO A 6 -22.52 6.51 1.40
N LEU A 7 -22.95 6.13 2.61
CA LEU A 7 -22.50 6.77 3.84
C LEU A 7 -21.02 6.51 4.15
N LEU A 8 -20.43 5.41 3.64
CA LEU A 8 -18.99 5.17 3.77
C LEU A 8 -18.15 6.27 3.12
N VAL A 9 -18.70 6.97 2.15
CA VAL A 9 -18.08 8.09 1.46
C VAL A 9 -18.62 9.42 1.97
N ALA A 10 -19.94 9.53 2.11
CA ALA A 10 -20.59 10.78 2.47
C ALA A 10 -20.24 11.26 3.89
N VAL A 11 -20.16 10.35 4.86
CA VAL A 11 -19.85 10.70 6.27
C VAL A 11 -18.45 11.32 6.40
N PRO A 12 -17.36 10.72 5.88
CA PRO A 12 -16.05 11.37 5.95
C PRO A 12 -15.98 12.66 5.11
N LEU A 13 -16.65 12.78 3.96
CA LEU A 13 -16.69 14.03 3.17
C LEU A 13 -17.42 15.14 3.93
N LEU A 14 -18.56 14.86 4.55
CA LEU A 14 -19.29 15.83 5.38
C LEU A 14 -18.48 16.22 6.62
N GLY A 15 -17.81 15.25 7.26
CA GLY A 15 -16.89 15.52 8.35
C GLY A 15 -15.73 16.43 7.93
N ALA A 16 -15.14 16.17 6.77
CA ALA A 16 -14.08 17.01 6.20
C ALA A 16 -14.58 18.43 5.89
N ALA A 17 -15.74 18.55 5.24
CA ALA A 17 -16.35 19.86 4.93
C ALA A 17 -16.65 20.66 6.21
N LEU A 18 -17.17 20.01 7.25
CA LEU A 18 -17.43 20.63 8.54
C LEU A 18 -16.14 21.11 9.19
N LEU A 19 -15.09 20.29 9.21
CA LEU A 19 -13.79 20.66 9.78
C LEU A 19 -13.12 21.78 8.97
N ALA A 20 -13.21 21.76 7.64
CA ALA A 20 -12.68 22.83 6.81
C ALA A 20 -13.40 24.17 7.06
N ALA A 21 -14.72 24.15 7.27
CA ALA A 21 -15.51 25.34 7.53
C ALA A 21 -15.33 25.89 8.96
N THR A 22 -15.25 25.01 9.96
CA THR A 22 -15.29 25.41 11.38
C THR A 22 -13.94 25.27 12.08
N GLY A 23 -12.97 24.54 11.53
CA GLY A 23 -11.72 24.19 12.17
C GLY A 23 -10.91 25.38 12.68
N ARG A 24 -10.97 26.53 11.96
CA ARG A 24 -10.33 27.79 12.39
C ARG A 24 -10.89 28.36 13.72
N HIS A 25 -12.08 27.95 14.11
CA HIS A 25 -12.75 28.40 15.33
C HIS A 25 -12.71 27.36 16.46
N LEU A 26 -12.28 26.14 16.15
CA LEU A 26 -12.24 25.03 17.08
C LEU A 26 -10.85 24.89 17.73
N PRO A 27 -10.78 24.51 19.02
CA PRO A 27 -9.53 24.01 19.58
C PRO A 27 -9.07 22.77 18.80
N ARG A 28 -7.76 22.64 18.56
CA ARG A 28 -7.16 21.50 17.85
C ARG A 28 -7.64 20.15 18.39
N THR A 29 -7.69 19.99 19.71
CA THR A 29 -8.16 18.75 20.35
C THR A 29 -9.59 18.37 19.99
N VAL A 30 -10.45 19.36 19.72
CA VAL A 30 -11.85 19.14 19.29
C VAL A 30 -11.87 18.74 17.81
N ALA A 31 -11.10 19.42 16.95
CA ALA A 31 -11.00 19.08 15.52
C ALA A 31 -10.46 17.66 15.32
N ASP A 32 -9.35 17.32 15.99
CA ASP A 32 -8.77 15.96 15.95
C ASP A 32 -9.75 14.91 16.52
N GLY A 33 -10.43 15.24 17.62
CA GLY A 33 -11.43 14.35 18.25
C GLY A 33 -12.62 14.08 17.33
N ALA A 34 -13.11 15.12 16.63
CA ALA A 34 -14.19 14.99 15.66
C ALA A 34 -13.79 14.13 14.47
N ALA A 35 -12.57 14.34 13.91
CA ALA A 35 -12.06 13.52 12.83
C ALA A 35 -11.92 12.03 13.23
N CYS A 36 -11.38 11.77 14.44
CA CYS A 36 -11.31 10.42 14.98
C CYS A 36 -12.70 9.78 15.14
N ALA A 37 -13.69 10.54 15.61
CA ALA A 37 -15.06 10.06 15.77
C ALA A 37 -15.72 9.72 14.44
N VAL A 38 -15.52 10.56 13.41
CA VAL A 38 -15.99 10.31 12.03
C VAL A 38 -15.36 9.04 11.48
N SER A 39 -14.04 8.90 11.60
CA SER A 39 -13.33 7.72 11.10
C SER A 39 -13.74 6.44 11.86
N ALA A 40 -13.91 6.50 13.17
CA ALA A 40 -14.40 5.38 13.99
C ALA A 40 -15.83 4.99 13.62
N GLY A 41 -16.72 5.97 13.41
CA GLY A 41 -18.09 5.72 12.92
C GLY A 41 -18.11 5.05 11.55
N SER A 42 -17.25 5.52 10.63
CA SER A 42 -17.09 4.89 9.31
C SER A 42 -16.54 3.47 9.41
N ALA A 43 -15.59 3.21 10.32
CA ALA A 43 -15.08 1.85 10.57
C ALA A 43 -16.18 0.93 11.09
N ALA A 44 -16.97 1.39 12.07
CA ALA A 44 -18.09 0.63 12.60
C ALA A 44 -19.14 0.35 11.51
N LEU A 45 -19.44 1.32 10.65
CA LEU A 45 -20.36 1.15 9.52
C LEU A 45 -19.81 0.13 8.51
N ALA A 46 -18.53 0.21 8.12
CA ALA A 46 -17.91 -0.74 7.21
C ALA A 46 -17.97 -2.18 7.74
N LEU A 47 -17.66 -2.38 9.02
CA LEU A 47 -17.74 -3.69 9.69
C LEU A 47 -19.18 -4.20 9.79
N LEU A 48 -20.15 -3.30 10.06
CA LEU A 48 -21.57 -3.65 10.07
C LEU A 48 -22.03 -4.12 8.69
N LEU A 49 -21.69 -3.39 7.64
CA LEU A 49 -22.02 -3.75 6.26
C LEU A 49 -21.34 -5.04 5.83
N LEU A 50 -20.07 -5.24 6.20
CA LEU A 50 -19.32 -6.46 5.95
C LEU A 50 -20.00 -7.68 6.57
N ALA A 51 -20.51 -7.56 7.79
CA ALA A 51 -21.27 -8.64 8.45
C ALA A 51 -22.58 -9.00 7.74
N HIS A 52 -23.07 -8.15 6.82
CA HIS A 52 -24.32 -8.34 6.09
C HIS A 52 -24.11 -8.35 4.56
N SER A 53 -22.88 -8.54 4.08
CA SER A 53 -22.52 -8.50 2.65
C SER A 53 -22.72 -9.82 1.89
N SER A 54 -23.42 -10.77 2.48
CA SER A 54 -23.75 -12.05 1.84
C SER A 54 -25.26 -12.22 1.75
N PRO A 55 -25.88 -12.02 0.56
CA PRO A 55 -25.29 -11.70 -0.75
C PRO A 55 -24.68 -10.28 -0.82
N PRO A 56 -23.85 -9.96 -1.85
CA PRO A 56 -23.29 -8.63 -2.04
C PRO A 56 -24.37 -7.55 -2.07
N LEU A 57 -24.08 -6.41 -1.43
CA LEU A 57 -24.96 -5.25 -1.40
C LEU A 57 -24.70 -4.40 -2.66
N THR A 58 -25.73 -4.07 -3.40
CA THR A 58 -25.63 -3.17 -4.58
C THR A 58 -26.53 -1.97 -4.42
N GLU A 59 -26.03 -0.79 -4.77
CA GLU A 59 -26.78 0.47 -4.72
C GLU A 59 -26.45 1.32 -5.94
N TRP A 60 -27.51 1.70 -6.67
CA TRP A 60 -27.41 2.68 -7.75
C TRP A 60 -27.66 4.08 -7.17
N ALA A 61 -26.60 4.87 -7.05
CA ALA A 61 -26.70 6.20 -6.47
C ALA A 61 -27.65 7.08 -7.27
N GLY A 62 -28.60 7.70 -6.57
CA GLY A 62 -29.64 8.54 -7.20
C GLY A 62 -30.75 7.76 -7.94
N GLY A 63 -30.80 6.43 -7.81
CA GLY A 63 -31.84 5.61 -8.46
C GLY A 63 -31.68 5.46 -9.97
N TRP A 64 -30.49 5.71 -10.51
CA TRP A 64 -30.15 5.53 -11.93
C TRP A 64 -29.89 4.05 -12.25
N GLU A 65 -30.93 3.24 -12.11
CA GLU A 65 -30.87 1.83 -12.46
C GLU A 65 -30.79 1.61 -13.98
N PRO A 66 -30.25 0.46 -14.43
CA PRO A 66 -30.16 0.13 -15.85
C PRO A 66 -31.50 0.18 -16.57
N VAL A 67 -31.56 0.87 -17.71
CA VAL A 67 -32.74 0.95 -18.56
C VAL A 67 -32.44 0.33 -19.93
N ALA A 68 -33.32 -0.53 -20.40
CA ALA A 68 -33.20 -1.22 -21.70
C ALA A 68 -31.85 -1.95 -21.90
N GLY A 69 -31.24 -2.45 -20.85
CA GLY A 69 -29.98 -3.18 -20.93
C GLY A 69 -28.73 -2.32 -20.79
N HIS A 70 -28.84 -0.98 -20.75
CA HIS A 70 -27.70 -0.07 -20.60
C HIS A 70 -27.65 0.56 -19.20
N SER A 71 -26.44 0.69 -18.64
CA SER A 71 -26.20 1.32 -17.34
C SER A 71 -25.24 2.50 -17.45
N VAL A 72 -25.71 3.70 -17.06
CA VAL A 72 -24.91 4.94 -17.02
C VAL A 72 -24.91 5.57 -15.63
N GLY A 73 -25.34 4.82 -14.61
CA GLY A 73 -25.43 5.29 -13.23
C GLY A 73 -24.17 4.99 -12.42
N ILE A 74 -24.04 5.62 -11.25
CA ILE A 74 -22.99 5.33 -10.26
C ILE A 74 -23.39 4.07 -9.50
N LEU A 75 -22.68 2.98 -9.72
CA LEU A 75 -22.89 1.71 -9.02
C LEU A 75 -21.93 1.59 -7.84
N LEU A 76 -22.47 1.33 -6.66
CA LEU A 76 -21.71 0.95 -5.47
C LEU A 76 -21.94 -0.53 -5.18
N THR A 77 -20.85 -1.26 -4.92
CA THR A 77 -20.87 -2.70 -4.63
C THR A 77 -20.21 -2.95 -3.29
N GLY A 78 -21.00 -3.39 -2.31
CA GLY A 78 -20.55 -3.76 -0.97
C GLY A 78 -20.44 -5.28 -0.86
N ASP A 79 -19.38 -5.83 -1.37
CA ASP A 79 -19.02 -7.25 -1.19
C ASP A 79 -17.94 -7.41 -0.11
N GLY A 80 -17.57 -8.65 0.18
CA GLY A 80 -16.59 -8.98 1.20
C GLY A 80 -15.25 -8.27 1.02
N PRO A 81 -14.59 -8.34 -0.16
CA PRO A 81 -13.30 -7.67 -0.39
C PRO A 81 -13.39 -6.15 -0.33
N GLY A 82 -14.39 -5.55 -0.98
CA GLY A 82 -14.57 -4.10 -1.00
C GLY A 82 -14.83 -3.52 0.39
N LEU A 83 -15.74 -4.14 1.14
CA LEU A 83 -16.05 -3.72 2.53
C LEU A 83 -14.92 -4.04 3.50
N GLY A 84 -14.18 -5.14 3.27
CA GLY A 84 -12.97 -5.48 4.02
C GLY A 84 -11.89 -4.41 3.84
N MET A 85 -11.64 -4.00 2.60
CA MET A 85 -10.70 -2.90 2.30
C MET A 85 -11.19 -1.56 2.87
N ALA A 86 -12.47 -1.23 2.78
CA ALA A 86 -13.03 -0.03 3.38
C ALA A 86 -12.88 -0.02 4.92
N ALA A 87 -13.09 -1.15 5.58
CA ALA A 87 -12.86 -1.30 7.01
C ALA A 87 -11.38 -1.08 7.36
N LEU A 88 -10.45 -1.68 6.61
CA LEU A 88 -9.00 -1.50 6.78
C LEU A 88 -8.60 -0.04 6.61
N VAL A 89 -9.10 0.64 5.57
CA VAL A 89 -8.92 2.08 5.34
C VAL A 89 -9.35 2.89 6.56
N CYS A 90 -10.56 2.66 7.07
CA CYS A 90 -11.09 3.41 8.21
C CYS A 90 -10.29 3.17 9.49
N VAL A 91 -9.89 1.93 9.77
CA VAL A 91 -9.08 1.58 10.95
C VAL A 91 -7.70 2.23 10.89
N LEU A 92 -7.02 2.18 9.73
CA LEU A 92 -5.71 2.84 9.58
C LEU A 92 -5.81 4.36 9.59
N THR A 93 -6.88 4.93 9.03
CA THR A 93 -7.13 6.37 9.10
C THR A 93 -7.33 6.82 10.55
N LEU A 94 -8.12 6.07 11.33
CA LEU A 94 -8.29 6.32 12.76
C LEU A 94 -6.94 6.27 13.50
N ALA A 95 -6.11 5.27 13.19
CA ALA A 95 -4.78 5.14 13.78
C ALA A 95 -3.86 6.32 13.40
N ALA A 96 -3.85 6.73 12.13
CA ALA A 96 -3.08 7.88 11.65
C ALA A 96 -3.53 9.19 12.29
N LEU A 97 -4.85 9.43 12.40
CA LEU A 97 -5.42 10.60 13.10
C LEU A 97 -5.09 10.59 14.59
N ALA A 98 -5.19 9.44 15.26
CA ALA A 98 -4.84 9.32 16.68
C ALA A 98 -3.35 9.60 16.92
N TYR A 99 -2.47 9.14 16.01
CA TYR A 99 -1.03 9.41 16.05
C TYR A 99 -0.72 10.88 15.81
N SER A 100 -1.35 11.52 14.80
CA SER A 100 -1.08 12.91 14.38
C SER A 100 -1.38 13.96 15.43
N ARG A 101 -2.28 13.68 16.39
CA ARG A 101 -2.66 14.62 17.46
C ARG A 101 -1.48 15.22 18.24
N ARG A 102 -0.35 14.54 18.28
CA ARG A 102 0.83 14.92 19.06
C ARG A 102 2.13 14.95 18.25
N SER A 103 2.11 14.45 17.02
CA SER A 103 3.30 14.37 16.16
C SER A 103 3.37 15.48 15.12
N LEU A 104 2.24 16.08 14.75
CA LEU A 104 2.23 17.10 13.70
C LEU A 104 2.01 18.48 14.33
N ASP A 105 2.90 19.42 14.02
CA ASP A 105 2.68 20.83 14.34
C ASP A 105 1.95 21.49 13.16
N GLU A 106 0.72 21.93 13.43
CA GLU A 106 -0.02 22.78 12.49
C GLU A 106 0.25 24.24 12.85
N PRO A 107 0.26 25.16 11.87
CA PRO A 107 0.40 26.58 12.12
C PRO A 107 -0.53 27.04 13.25
N PRO A 108 -0.03 27.77 14.26
CA PRO A 108 -0.72 27.97 15.54
C PRO A 108 -2.02 28.77 15.46
N HIS A 109 -2.33 29.44 14.34
CA HIS A 109 -3.49 30.30 14.24
C HIS A 109 -4.25 30.12 12.92
N GLY A 110 -5.47 29.61 13.01
CA GLY A 110 -6.46 29.66 11.93
C GLY A 110 -6.52 28.44 11.00
N HIS A 111 -5.74 27.40 11.21
CA HIS A 111 -5.71 26.21 10.32
C HIS A 111 -5.92 24.87 11.04
N ALA A 112 -6.31 24.92 12.32
CA ALA A 112 -6.57 23.70 13.12
C ALA A 112 -7.72 22.90 12.53
N GLY A 113 -7.60 21.98 11.73
CA GLY A 113 -8.64 21.22 11.05
C GLY A 113 -8.33 20.96 9.59
N ALA A 114 -7.33 21.65 9.02
CA ALA A 114 -6.96 21.46 7.61
C ALA A 114 -6.40 20.05 7.38
N PHE A 115 -5.43 19.62 8.21
CA PHE A 115 -4.85 18.28 8.09
C PHE A 115 -5.89 17.17 8.34
N PRO A 116 -6.64 17.15 9.46
CA PRO A 116 -7.65 16.11 9.66
C PRO A 116 -8.78 16.15 8.62
N ALA A 117 -9.15 17.31 8.08
CA ALA A 117 -10.09 17.40 6.98
C ALA A 117 -9.56 16.71 5.70
N LEU A 118 -8.31 17.00 5.30
CA LEU A 118 -7.68 16.33 4.17
C LEU A 118 -7.58 14.81 4.39
N VAL A 119 -7.24 14.36 5.59
CA VAL A 119 -7.19 12.92 5.90
C VAL A 119 -8.57 12.27 5.79
N LEU A 120 -9.66 12.95 6.16
CA LEU A 120 -11.03 12.43 5.96
C LEU A 120 -11.44 12.40 4.48
N VAL A 121 -11.03 13.40 3.66
CA VAL A 121 -11.24 13.34 2.19
C VAL A 121 -10.46 12.18 1.60
N PHE A 122 -9.23 11.94 2.08
CA PHE A 122 -8.42 10.80 1.66
C PHE A 122 -9.11 9.46 2.00
N GLN A 123 -9.65 9.34 3.22
CA GLN A 123 -10.46 8.19 3.63
C GLN A 123 -11.66 7.99 2.69
N ALA A 124 -12.40 9.05 2.38
CA ALA A 124 -13.56 8.98 1.49
C ALA A 124 -13.18 8.47 0.09
N GLY A 125 -12.09 9.00 -0.49
CA GLY A 125 -11.58 8.55 -1.78
C GLY A 125 -11.19 7.08 -1.79
N MET A 126 -10.46 6.63 -0.75
CA MET A 126 -10.06 5.23 -0.60
C MET A 126 -11.25 4.29 -0.38
N CYS A 127 -12.21 4.66 0.47
CA CYS A 127 -13.44 3.87 0.66
C CYS A 127 -14.29 3.83 -0.60
N GLY A 128 -14.44 4.98 -1.29
CA GLY A 128 -15.19 5.06 -2.55
C GLY A 128 -14.59 4.15 -3.63
N PHE A 129 -13.25 4.13 -3.77
CA PHE A 129 -12.57 3.21 -4.68
C PHE A 129 -12.81 1.74 -4.32
N ALA A 130 -12.75 1.40 -3.04
CA ALA A 130 -12.93 0.03 -2.57
C ALA A 130 -14.34 -0.55 -2.85
N ILE A 131 -15.38 0.32 -2.81
CA ILE A 131 -16.77 -0.09 -3.04
C ILE A 131 -17.31 0.32 -4.41
N ALA A 132 -16.47 0.83 -5.33
CA ALA A 132 -16.90 1.17 -6.68
C ALA A 132 -17.29 -0.08 -7.47
N GLY A 133 -18.50 -0.09 -8.01
CA GLY A 133 -19.03 -1.17 -8.85
C GLY A 133 -18.94 -0.88 -10.36
N ASP A 134 -18.46 0.31 -10.73
CA ASP A 134 -18.21 0.72 -12.10
C ASP A 134 -16.82 1.35 -12.25
N LEU A 135 -16.24 1.21 -13.46
CA LEU A 135 -14.87 1.66 -13.74
C LEU A 135 -14.72 3.19 -13.70
N PHE A 136 -15.74 3.93 -14.14
CA PHE A 136 -15.62 5.39 -14.17
C PHE A 136 -15.70 5.99 -12.78
N ASN A 137 -16.60 5.49 -11.95
CA ASN A 137 -16.65 5.88 -10.54
C ASN A 137 -15.39 5.45 -9.78
N ALA A 138 -14.86 4.26 -10.07
CA ALA A 138 -13.55 3.84 -9.55
C ALA A 138 -12.45 4.83 -9.92
N PHE A 139 -12.40 5.31 -11.18
CA PHE A 139 -11.46 6.34 -11.62
C PHE A 139 -11.64 7.66 -10.86
N VAL A 140 -12.87 8.12 -10.64
CA VAL A 140 -13.13 9.37 -9.90
C VAL A 140 -12.58 9.28 -8.46
N TRP A 141 -12.81 8.17 -7.77
CA TRP A 141 -12.27 7.96 -6.42
C TRP A 141 -10.76 7.73 -6.42
N PHE A 142 -10.23 7.08 -7.46
CA PHE A 142 -8.79 6.95 -7.67
C PHE A 142 -8.10 8.31 -7.79
N GLU A 143 -8.69 9.26 -8.53
CA GLU A 143 -8.17 10.61 -8.65
C GLU A 143 -8.33 11.40 -7.35
N LEU A 144 -9.50 11.32 -6.68
CA LEU A 144 -9.70 12.02 -5.42
C LEU A 144 -8.66 11.60 -4.37
N MET A 145 -8.46 10.29 -4.17
CA MET A 145 -7.44 9.83 -3.22
C MET A 145 -6.03 10.26 -3.65
N SER A 146 -5.74 10.33 -4.96
CA SER A 146 -4.44 10.75 -5.48
C SER A 146 -4.14 12.21 -5.20
N VAL A 147 -5.07 13.10 -5.57
CA VAL A 147 -4.91 14.56 -5.37
C VAL A 147 -4.71 14.89 -3.88
N VAL A 148 -5.49 14.25 -3.02
CA VAL A 148 -5.34 14.44 -1.57
C VAL A 148 -4.01 13.88 -1.05
N ALA A 149 -3.57 12.74 -1.57
CA ALA A 149 -2.25 12.17 -1.22
C ALA A 149 -1.10 13.11 -1.59
N TYR A 150 -1.18 13.79 -2.76
CA TYR A 150 -0.18 14.80 -3.15
C TYR A 150 -0.18 15.98 -2.19
N ALA A 151 -1.37 16.51 -1.87
CA ALA A 151 -1.52 17.62 -0.94
C ALA A 151 -0.99 17.26 0.47
N LEU A 152 -1.27 16.06 0.94
CA LEU A 152 -0.77 15.57 2.23
C LEU A 152 0.74 15.31 2.21
N THR A 153 1.31 14.83 1.09
CA THR A 153 2.76 14.60 0.94
C THR A 153 3.52 15.92 0.96
N GLY A 154 3.02 16.93 0.24
CA GLY A 154 3.57 18.28 0.20
C GLY A 154 3.04 19.20 1.31
N HIS A 155 2.56 18.66 2.42
CA HIS A 155 1.95 19.44 3.51
C HIS A 155 2.87 20.53 4.07
N ARG A 156 4.17 20.30 4.07
CA ARG A 156 5.20 21.28 4.44
C ARG A 156 5.64 22.07 3.21
N VAL A 157 4.81 23.03 2.81
CA VAL A 157 5.03 23.84 1.59
C VAL A 157 6.29 24.72 1.67
N GLU A 158 6.81 24.98 2.85
CA GLU A 158 8.04 25.73 3.10
C GLU A 158 9.30 24.92 2.74
N GLU A 159 9.20 23.59 2.71
CA GLU A 159 10.29 22.69 2.39
C GLU A 159 10.32 22.39 0.89
N ALA A 160 11.30 22.88 0.15
CA ALA A 160 11.46 22.64 -1.28
C ALA A 160 11.45 21.15 -1.65
N ARG A 161 12.04 20.30 -0.79
CA ARG A 161 12.06 18.84 -0.96
C ARG A 161 10.68 18.22 -0.85
N ALA A 162 9.83 18.72 0.07
CA ALA A 162 8.46 18.23 0.22
C ALA A 162 7.62 18.56 -1.02
N VAL A 163 7.75 19.78 -1.53
CA VAL A 163 7.09 20.20 -2.77
C VAL A 163 7.57 19.40 -3.98
N GLN A 164 8.89 19.16 -4.11
CA GLN A 164 9.45 18.37 -5.21
C GLN A 164 8.99 16.90 -5.15
N GLY A 165 9.00 16.28 -3.98
CA GLY A 165 8.52 14.91 -3.80
C GLY A 165 7.02 14.77 -4.10
N ALA A 166 6.20 15.72 -3.65
CA ALA A 166 4.78 15.78 -3.95
C ALA A 166 4.52 15.99 -5.45
N LEU A 167 5.31 16.84 -6.13
CA LEU A 167 5.19 17.09 -7.56
C LEU A 167 5.56 15.85 -8.39
N ALA A 168 6.66 15.16 -8.04
CA ALA A 168 7.06 13.91 -8.70
C ALA A 168 5.97 12.84 -8.53
N PHE A 169 5.42 12.71 -7.33
CA PHE A 169 4.30 11.84 -7.03
C PHE A 169 3.07 12.21 -7.88
N ALA A 170 2.70 13.50 -7.93
CA ALA A 170 1.55 13.98 -8.69
C ALA A 170 1.68 13.66 -10.18
N VAL A 171 2.80 14.00 -10.81
CA VAL A 171 3.00 13.81 -12.25
C VAL A 171 2.91 12.33 -12.62
N VAL A 172 3.63 11.45 -11.91
CA VAL A 172 3.63 10.00 -12.24
C VAL A 172 2.26 9.38 -12.06
N ASN A 173 1.58 9.69 -10.94
CA ASN A 173 0.26 9.09 -10.66
C ASN A 173 -0.84 9.68 -11.55
N SER A 174 -0.80 10.97 -11.90
CA SER A 174 -1.77 11.56 -12.83
C SER A 174 -1.61 11.00 -14.25
N LEU A 175 -0.38 10.77 -14.72
CA LEU A 175 -0.17 10.08 -16.00
C LEU A 175 -0.69 8.64 -15.97
N GLY A 176 -0.48 7.91 -14.86
CA GLY A 176 -1.08 6.61 -14.65
C GLY A 176 -2.61 6.65 -14.66
N ALA A 177 -3.21 7.66 -14.03
CA ALA A 177 -4.65 7.86 -14.02
C ALA A 177 -5.20 8.20 -15.42
N TYR A 178 -4.50 8.99 -16.21
CA TYR A 178 -4.89 9.27 -17.59
C TYR A 178 -4.80 8.03 -18.48
N ALA A 179 -3.81 7.16 -18.25
CA ALA A 179 -3.76 5.86 -18.90
C ALA A 179 -5.00 5.01 -18.52
N LEU A 180 -5.33 4.94 -17.22
CA LEU A 180 -6.53 4.27 -16.74
C LEU A 180 -7.80 4.81 -17.40
N LEU A 181 -7.98 6.14 -17.45
CA LEU A 181 -9.14 6.77 -18.07
C LEU A 181 -9.22 6.45 -19.57
N MET A 182 -8.09 6.47 -20.28
CA MET A 182 -8.05 6.10 -21.70
C MET A 182 -8.43 4.63 -21.91
N GLY A 183 -7.95 3.73 -21.05
CA GLY A 183 -8.35 2.32 -21.06
C GLY A 183 -9.85 2.15 -20.82
N ILE A 184 -10.42 2.87 -19.86
CA ILE A 184 -11.87 2.90 -19.62
C ILE A 184 -12.63 3.37 -20.86
N ALA A 185 -12.16 4.43 -21.53
CA ALA A 185 -12.79 4.94 -22.76
C ALA A 185 -12.78 3.90 -23.90
N LEU A 186 -11.68 3.13 -24.04
CA LEU A 186 -11.61 2.05 -25.04
C LEU A 186 -12.58 0.91 -24.72
N LEU A 187 -12.67 0.49 -23.46
CA LEU A 187 -13.61 -0.53 -23.01
C LEU A 187 -15.06 -0.07 -23.19
N TYR A 188 -15.35 1.19 -22.84
CA TYR A 188 -16.67 1.77 -23.06
C TYR A 188 -17.03 1.85 -24.55
N ALA A 189 -16.09 2.24 -25.41
CA ALA A 189 -16.30 2.25 -26.84
C ALA A 189 -16.58 0.83 -27.41
N ARG A 190 -16.03 -0.23 -26.79
CA ARG A 190 -16.23 -1.62 -27.18
C ARG A 190 -17.55 -2.20 -26.68
N THR A 191 -17.95 -1.84 -25.45
CA THR A 191 -19.03 -2.51 -24.72
C THR A 191 -20.30 -1.66 -24.54
N GLY A 192 -20.14 -0.33 -24.52
CA GLY A 192 -21.21 0.59 -24.15
C GLY A 192 -21.56 0.59 -22.67
N GLU A 193 -20.74 -0.09 -21.80
CA GLU A 193 -21.00 -0.31 -20.39
C GLU A 193 -19.89 0.25 -19.52
N LEU A 194 -20.23 0.66 -18.29
CA LEU A 194 -19.28 1.14 -17.27
C LEU A 194 -19.26 0.25 -16.04
N ALA A 195 -20.36 -0.42 -15.71
CA ALA A 195 -20.44 -1.35 -14.58
C ALA A 195 -19.53 -2.55 -14.83
N LEU A 196 -18.66 -2.89 -13.85
CA LEU A 196 -17.60 -3.90 -13.98
C LEU A 196 -18.13 -5.25 -14.54
N ALA A 197 -19.13 -5.83 -13.91
CA ALA A 197 -19.69 -7.11 -14.33
C ALA A 197 -20.29 -7.04 -15.75
N ARG A 198 -20.96 -5.93 -16.10
CA ARG A 198 -21.55 -5.76 -17.42
C ARG A 198 -20.52 -5.58 -18.54
N ILE A 199 -19.38 -4.95 -18.22
CA ILE A 199 -18.25 -4.91 -19.17
C ILE A 199 -17.79 -6.33 -19.45
N GLY A 200 -17.57 -7.16 -18.42
CA GLY A 200 -17.19 -8.56 -18.57
C GLY A 200 -18.18 -9.34 -19.43
N ASP A 201 -19.48 -9.29 -19.08
CA ASP A 201 -20.55 -9.95 -19.82
C ASP A 201 -20.59 -9.52 -21.31
N ALA A 202 -20.40 -8.21 -21.56
CA ALA A 202 -20.39 -7.67 -22.91
C ALA A 202 -19.14 -8.11 -23.71
N LEU A 203 -17.96 -8.17 -23.08
CA LEU A 203 -16.75 -8.69 -23.70
C LEU A 203 -16.94 -10.17 -24.08
N ASP A 204 -17.48 -10.98 -23.19
CA ASP A 204 -17.76 -12.40 -23.42
C ASP A 204 -18.75 -12.62 -24.56
N ALA A 205 -19.76 -11.77 -24.69
CA ALA A 205 -20.70 -11.82 -25.78
C ALA A 205 -20.09 -11.45 -27.15
N HIS A 206 -18.99 -10.68 -27.17
CA HIS A 206 -18.28 -10.30 -28.39
C HIS A 206 -17.32 -11.38 -28.90
N GLY A 207 -16.96 -12.36 -28.07
CA GLY A 207 -16.00 -13.42 -28.41
C GLY A 207 -14.55 -13.09 -28.05
N PRO A 208 -13.55 -13.74 -28.66
CA PRO A 208 -12.15 -13.61 -28.27
C PRO A 208 -11.64 -12.16 -28.26
N PRO A 209 -10.66 -11.82 -27.39
CA PRO A 209 -10.15 -10.46 -27.27
C PRO A 209 -9.48 -9.98 -28.54
N ASP A 210 -9.77 -8.76 -28.93
CA ASP A 210 -9.12 -8.05 -30.03
C ASP A 210 -8.08 -7.03 -29.52
N ALA A 211 -7.41 -6.35 -30.46
CA ALA A 211 -6.40 -5.34 -30.14
C ALA A 211 -6.95 -4.18 -29.28
N LEU A 212 -8.23 -3.84 -29.39
CA LEU A 212 -8.85 -2.78 -28.62
C LEU A 212 -9.08 -3.19 -27.16
N VAL A 213 -9.52 -4.44 -26.94
CA VAL A 213 -9.66 -5.03 -25.59
C VAL A 213 -8.29 -5.15 -24.93
N LEU A 214 -7.26 -5.59 -25.68
CA LEU A 214 -5.89 -5.65 -25.18
C LEU A 214 -5.36 -4.26 -24.80
N ALA A 215 -5.56 -3.25 -25.64
CA ALA A 215 -5.15 -1.89 -25.34
C ALA A 215 -5.88 -1.33 -24.09
N GLY A 216 -7.18 -1.61 -23.97
CA GLY A 216 -7.98 -1.28 -22.78
C GLY A 216 -7.41 -1.91 -21.52
N PHE A 217 -7.11 -3.22 -21.56
CA PHE A 217 -6.48 -3.95 -20.45
C PHE A 217 -5.14 -3.33 -20.05
N VAL A 218 -4.23 -3.14 -21.01
CA VAL A 218 -2.87 -2.59 -20.77
C VAL A 218 -2.93 -1.23 -20.12
N LEU A 219 -3.80 -0.34 -20.58
CA LEU A 219 -3.92 1.01 -20.08
C LEU A 219 -4.58 1.06 -18.70
N VAL A 220 -5.63 0.26 -18.47
CA VAL A 220 -6.26 0.15 -17.15
C VAL A 220 -5.27 -0.40 -16.13
N LEU A 221 -4.58 -1.48 -16.50
CA LEU A 221 -3.61 -2.12 -15.61
C LEU A 221 -2.40 -1.21 -15.33
N THR A 222 -1.95 -0.42 -16.32
CA THR A 222 -0.89 0.58 -16.13
C THR A 222 -1.24 1.54 -14.99
N GLY A 223 -2.43 2.12 -14.98
CA GLY A 223 -2.83 3.04 -13.91
C GLY A 223 -2.87 2.38 -12.53
N LEU A 224 -3.39 1.16 -12.46
CA LEU A 224 -3.47 0.40 -11.20
C LEU A 224 -2.08 -0.03 -10.70
N LEU A 225 -1.17 -0.44 -11.58
CA LEU A 225 0.22 -0.79 -11.24
C LEU A 225 1.06 0.43 -10.86
N VAL A 226 0.81 1.60 -11.44
CA VAL A 226 1.38 2.88 -10.98
C VAL A 226 0.97 3.12 -9.53
N LYS A 227 -0.31 2.96 -9.19
CA LYS A 227 -0.82 3.12 -7.83
C LYS A 227 -0.23 2.09 -6.87
N ALA A 228 -0.08 0.84 -7.30
CA ALA A 228 0.56 -0.23 -6.55
C ALA A 228 2.08 -0.06 -6.41
N ALA A 229 2.68 0.95 -7.04
CA ALA A 229 4.12 1.16 -7.10
C ALA A 229 4.90 -0.09 -7.56
N ALA A 230 4.33 -0.84 -8.53
CA ALA A 230 4.98 -1.99 -9.13
C ALA A 230 6.11 -1.55 -10.08
N VAL A 231 7.12 -2.38 -10.29
CA VAL A 231 8.19 -2.13 -11.28
C VAL A 231 7.61 -2.24 -12.69
N PRO A 232 7.90 -1.26 -13.59
CA PRO A 232 8.86 -0.17 -13.45
C PRO A 232 8.24 1.19 -13.05
N PHE A 233 7.10 1.21 -12.39
CA PHE A 233 6.36 2.43 -12.02
C PHE A 233 6.64 2.92 -10.58
N GLN A 234 7.54 2.27 -9.85
CA GLN A 234 7.73 2.40 -8.39
C GLN A 234 8.39 3.69 -7.92
N PHE A 235 9.02 4.46 -8.79
CA PHE A 235 9.98 5.52 -8.43
C PHE A 235 9.41 6.62 -7.52
N TRP A 236 8.13 6.92 -7.65
CA TRP A 236 7.46 7.96 -6.87
C TRP A 236 7.33 7.62 -5.37
N LEU A 237 7.19 6.34 -5.02
CA LEU A 237 6.85 5.93 -3.66
C LEU A 237 7.96 6.21 -2.63
N PRO A 238 9.24 5.86 -2.88
CA PRO A 238 10.32 6.19 -1.95
C PRO A 238 10.53 7.70 -1.77
N ASP A 239 10.35 8.49 -2.84
CA ASP A 239 10.50 9.94 -2.79
C ASP A 239 9.36 10.60 -2.01
N ALA A 240 8.12 10.15 -2.23
CA ALA A 240 6.96 10.59 -1.44
C ALA A 240 7.14 10.28 0.05
N HIS A 241 7.56 9.05 0.39
CA HIS A 241 7.78 8.65 1.79
C HIS A 241 8.91 9.39 2.49
N ALA A 242 9.93 9.81 1.75
CA ALA A 242 11.04 10.56 2.33
C ALA A 242 10.57 11.89 2.93
N VAL A 243 9.59 12.54 2.31
CA VAL A 243 9.16 13.90 2.65
C VAL A 243 7.78 13.98 3.31
N ALA A 244 6.92 12.99 3.10
CA ALA A 244 5.56 12.97 3.65
C ALA A 244 5.58 12.91 5.19
N PRO A 245 4.63 13.60 5.87
CA PRO A 245 4.42 13.43 7.30
C PRO A 245 4.17 11.96 7.67
N THR A 246 4.62 11.57 8.85
CA THR A 246 4.52 10.18 9.32
C THR A 246 3.10 9.60 9.27
N PRO A 247 2.04 10.31 9.73
CA PRO A 247 0.66 9.80 9.59
C PRO A 247 0.26 9.54 8.14
N VAL A 248 0.77 10.33 7.20
CA VAL A 248 0.55 10.13 5.76
C VAL A 248 1.30 8.89 5.28
N CYS A 249 2.55 8.71 5.69
CA CYS A 249 3.33 7.50 5.39
C CYS A 249 2.64 6.22 5.88
N MET A 250 1.99 6.26 7.05
CA MET A 250 1.20 5.14 7.58
C MET A 250 0.06 4.74 6.61
N LEU A 251 -0.62 5.72 6.02
CA LEU A 251 -1.73 5.50 5.08
C LEU A 251 -1.24 5.11 3.67
N LEU A 252 -0.21 5.79 3.15
CA LEU A 252 0.33 5.50 1.82
C LEU A 252 0.82 4.04 1.73
N SER A 253 1.61 3.61 2.71
CA SER A 253 2.24 2.28 2.72
C SER A 253 1.34 1.19 3.34
N GLY A 254 0.38 1.58 4.19
CA GLY A 254 -0.48 0.63 4.88
C GLY A 254 -1.74 0.26 4.10
N VAL A 255 -2.22 1.12 3.19
CA VAL A 255 -3.46 0.82 2.48
C VAL A 255 -3.57 1.41 1.08
N MET A 256 -3.01 2.59 0.78
CA MET A 256 -3.19 3.21 -0.53
C MET A 256 -2.53 2.40 -1.66
N VAL A 257 -1.30 1.93 -1.47
CA VAL A 257 -0.58 1.06 -2.43
C VAL A 257 -1.34 -0.27 -2.58
N GLU A 258 -1.86 -0.81 -1.49
CA GLU A 258 -2.62 -2.04 -1.46
C GLU A 258 -3.97 -1.93 -2.17
N LEU A 259 -4.58 -0.73 -2.19
CA LEU A 259 -5.75 -0.46 -3.06
C LEU A 259 -5.40 -0.56 -4.55
N GLY A 260 -4.17 -0.23 -4.94
CA GLY A 260 -3.68 -0.50 -6.30
C GLY A 260 -3.68 -2.00 -6.63
N VAL A 261 -3.17 -2.82 -5.72
CA VAL A 261 -3.19 -4.30 -5.84
C VAL A 261 -4.63 -4.84 -5.86
N PHE A 262 -5.47 -4.33 -4.96
CA PHE A 262 -6.90 -4.66 -4.92
C PHE A 262 -7.60 -4.32 -6.26
N GLY A 263 -7.29 -3.15 -6.84
CA GLY A 263 -7.82 -2.74 -8.15
C GLY A 263 -7.41 -3.68 -9.28
N VAL A 264 -6.14 -4.13 -9.29
CA VAL A 264 -5.63 -5.13 -10.26
C VAL A 264 -6.46 -6.41 -10.17
N TRP A 265 -6.61 -6.95 -8.96
CA TRP A 265 -7.42 -8.14 -8.73
C TRP A 265 -8.87 -7.94 -9.15
N ARG A 266 -9.54 -6.88 -8.64
CA ARG A 266 -10.95 -6.59 -8.90
C ARG A 266 -11.26 -6.46 -10.38
N VAL A 267 -10.44 -5.70 -11.11
CA VAL A 267 -10.67 -5.46 -12.54
C VAL A 267 -10.40 -6.71 -13.35
N TYR A 268 -9.33 -7.46 -13.04
CA TYR A 268 -9.08 -8.71 -13.76
C TYR A 268 -10.20 -9.74 -13.52
N ASP A 269 -10.51 -10.02 -12.26
CA ASP A 269 -11.52 -11.02 -11.88
C ASP A 269 -12.92 -10.72 -12.47
N THR A 270 -13.33 -9.44 -12.46
CA THR A 270 -14.68 -9.07 -12.85
C THR A 270 -14.82 -8.73 -14.34
N VAL A 271 -13.77 -8.19 -14.97
CA VAL A 271 -13.85 -7.67 -16.35
C VAL A 271 -13.15 -8.57 -17.36
N PHE A 272 -11.99 -9.15 -17.01
CA PHE A 272 -11.10 -9.79 -17.99
C PHE A 272 -10.90 -11.29 -17.79
N SER A 273 -11.51 -11.89 -16.78
CA SER A 273 -11.34 -13.33 -16.49
C SER A 273 -12.15 -14.24 -17.40
N GLY A 274 -13.16 -13.71 -18.12
CA GLY A 274 -14.01 -14.44 -19.03
C GLY A 274 -13.37 -14.67 -20.42
N PRO A 275 -14.04 -15.45 -21.30
CA PRO A 275 -13.52 -15.82 -22.62
C PRO A 275 -13.33 -14.63 -23.58
N GLY A 276 -14.02 -13.50 -23.35
CA GLY A 276 -13.84 -12.26 -24.11
C GLY A 276 -12.76 -11.33 -23.55
N GLY A 277 -12.18 -11.70 -22.42
CA GLY A 277 -11.12 -10.95 -21.73
C GLY A 277 -9.71 -11.46 -22.04
N LEU A 278 -8.80 -11.39 -21.06
CA LEU A 278 -7.42 -11.85 -21.22
C LEU A 278 -7.28 -13.33 -20.82
N PRO A 279 -6.71 -14.20 -21.69
CA PRO A 279 -6.46 -15.59 -21.32
C PRO A 279 -5.67 -15.72 -20.02
N ALA A 280 -6.05 -16.68 -19.17
CA ALA A 280 -5.45 -16.88 -17.85
C ALA A 280 -3.91 -17.01 -17.91
N ALA A 281 -3.37 -17.72 -18.90
CA ALA A 281 -1.92 -17.89 -19.06
C ALA A 281 -1.17 -16.57 -19.33
N ASP A 282 -1.81 -15.62 -20.01
CA ASP A 282 -1.21 -14.32 -20.29
C ASP A 282 -1.31 -13.39 -19.08
N ALA A 283 -2.43 -13.43 -18.36
CA ALA A 283 -2.58 -12.71 -17.08
C ALA A 283 -1.60 -13.23 -16.02
N GLU A 284 -1.47 -14.56 -15.88
CA GLU A 284 -0.48 -15.19 -15.01
C GLU A 284 0.93 -14.72 -15.35
N ARG A 285 1.31 -14.73 -16.63
CA ARG A 285 2.62 -14.26 -17.09
C ARG A 285 2.86 -12.80 -16.74
N VAL A 286 1.90 -11.93 -17.02
CA VAL A 286 1.99 -10.49 -16.73
C VAL A 286 2.21 -10.27 -15.23
N LEU A 287 1.34 -10.82 -14.39
CA LEU A 287 1.37 -10.58 -12.95
C LEU A 287 2.60 -11.21 -12.28
N THR A 288 3.00 -12.42 -12.68
CA THR A 288 4.16 -13.10 -12.08
C THR A 288 5.48 -12.47 -12.49
N VAL A 289 5.65 -12.06 -13.76
CA VAL A 289 6.88 -11.42 -14.25
C VAL A 289 7.06 -10.05 -13.60
N LEU A 290 6.01 -9.20 -13.62
CA LEU A 290 6.07 -7.89 -12.98
C LEU A 290 6.19 -8.01 -11.46
N GLY A 291 5.49 -8.97 -10.85
CA GLY A 291 5.57 -9.26 -9.42
C GLY A 291 6.99 -9.67 -9.01
N ALA A 292 7.62 -10.58 -9.75
CA ALA A 292 9.00 -11.02 -9.48
C ALA A 292 10.01 -9.87 -9.64
N ALA A 293 9.91 -9.07 -10.70
CA ALA A 293 10.74 -7.89 -10.91
C ALA A 293 10.57 -6.87 -9.75
N THR A 294 9.33 -6.67 -9.30
CA THR A 294 8.99 -5.77 -8.20
C THR A 294 9.56 -6.26 -6.87
N ALA A 295 9.40 -7.55 -6.56
CA ALA A 295 9.92 -8.16 -5.34
C ALA A 295 11.45 -8.05 -5.25
N VAL A 296 12.16 -8.41 -6.33
CA VAL A 296 13.63 -8.35 -6.38
C VAL A 296 14.13 -6.91 -6.26
N THR A 297 13.61 -6.00 -7.09
CA THR A 297 14.03 -4.58 -7.07
C THR A 297 13.76 -3.95 -5.72
N GLY A 298 12.56 -4.16 -5.17
CA GLY A 298 12.19 -3.64 -3.86
C GLY A 298 13.11 -4.16 -2.74
N ALA A 299 13.40 -5.47 -2.71
CA ALA A 299 14.27 -6.08 -1.70
C ALA A 299 15.71 -5.57 -1.79
N VAL A 300 16.28 -5.51 -3.01
CA VAL A 300 17.64 -5.00 -3.24
C VAL A 300 17.74 -3.54 -2.82
N MET A 301 16.82 -2.70 -3.27
CA MET A 301 16.83 -1.27 -2.93
C MET A 301 16.57 -1.03 -1.43
N CYS A 302 15.69 -1.80 -0.79
CA CYS A 302 15.46 -1.77 0.66
C CYS A 302 16.76 -2.00 1.45
N TRP A 303 17.55 -3.00 1.04
CA TRP A 303 18.83 -3.33 1.67
C TRP A 303 19.84 -2.19 1.62
N HIS A 304 19.85 -1.43 0.53
CA HIS A 304 20.83 -0.36 0.29
C HIS A 304 20.45 1.01 0.86
N GLN A 305 19.28 1.15 1.49
CA GLN A 305 18.85 2.43 2.07
C GLN A 305 19.45 2.67 3.47
N ARG A 306 19.80 3.95 3.73
CA ARG A 306 20.15 4.49 5.06
C ARG A 306 18.97 5.23 5.68
N HIS A 307 18.19 5.91 4.86
CA HIS A 307 16.99 6.65 5.24
C HIS A 307 15.87 5.68 5.61
N ILE A 308 15.47 5.65 6.89
CA ILE A 308 14.55 4.64 7.42
C ILE A 308 13.18 4.66 6.72
N LYS A 309 12.59 5.85 6.44
CA LYS A 309 11.31 5.93 5.71
C LYS A 309 11.43 5.38 4.27
N ARG A 310 12.54 5.67 3.56
CA ARG A 310 12.78 5.11 2.21
C ARG A 310 13.00 3.60 2.24
N LEU A 311 13.72 3.10 3.24
CA LEU A 311 13.91 1.68 3.48
C LEU A 311 12.54 0.98 3.63
N LEU A 312 11.66 1.54 4.44
CA LEU A 312 10.31 1.04 4.62
C LEU A 312 9.47 1.13 3.34
N ALA A 313 9.60 2.19 2.54
CA ALA A 313 8.94 2.31 1.24
C ALA A 313 9.37 1.21 0.28
N TYR A 314 10.67 0.95 0.14
CA TYR A 314 11.16 -0.14 -0.70
C TYR A 314 10.75 -1.53 -0.19
N SER A 315 10.61 -1.71 1.13
CA SER A 315 10.05 -2.96 1.63
C SER A 315 8.56 -3.11 1.28
N THR A 316 7.78 -2.01 1.14
CA THR A 316 6.40 -2.06 0.61
C THR A 316 6.42 -2.50 -0.86
N ILE A 317 7.26 -1.90 -1.70
CA ILE A 317 7.43 -2.30 -3.10
C ILE A 317 7.76 -3.80 -3.20
N ALA A 318 8.69 -4.28 -2.38
CA ALA A 318 9.07 -5.69 -2.37
C ALA A 318 7.88 -6.61 -2.06
N HIS A 319 7.07 -6.27 -1.04
CA HIS A 319 5.89 -7.06 -0.67
C HIS A 319 4.75 -6.93 -1.68
N THR A 320 4.57 -5.76 -2.33
CA THR A 320 3.66 -5.60 -3.48
C THR A 320 4.00 -6.60 -4.58
N GLY A 321 5.28 -6.84 -4.86
CA GLY A 321 5.71 -7.85 -5.82
C GLY A 321 5.24 -9.26 -5.42
N LEU A 322 5.31 -9.61 -4.13
CA LEU A 322 4.80 -10.89 -3.64
C LEU A 322 3.27 -10.99 -3.76
N PHE A 323 2.54 -9.90 -3.51
CA PHE A 323 1.08 -9.87 -3.74
C PHE A 323 0.73 -10.13 -5.21
N LEU A 324 1.43 -9.47 -6.15
CA LEU A 324 1.20 -9.66 -7.59
C LEU A 324 1.49 -11.10 -8.04
N ILE A 325 2.53 -11.74 -7.51
CA ILE A 325 2.83 -13.15 -7.82
C ILE A 325 1.68 -14.06 -7.36
N ALA A 326 1.16 -13.87 -6.15
CA ALA A 326 0.07 -14.70 -5.66
C ALA A 326 -1.25 -14.44 -6.42
N LEU A 327 -1.56 -13.19 -6.76
CA LEU A 327 -2.69 -12.88 -7.63
C LEU A 327 -2.54 -13.50 -9.02
N GLY A 328 -1.29 -13.59 -9.51
CA GLY A 328 -0.97 -14.25 -10.79
C GLY A 328 -1.22 -15.76 -10.79
N THR A 329 -1.43 -16.40 -9.65
CA THR A 329 -1.87 -17.81 -9.62
C THR A 329 -3.30 -17.99 -10.09
N LEU A 330 -4.09 -16.92 -10.07
CA LEU A 330 -5.51 -16.89 -10.46
C LEU A 330 -6.34 -17.97 -9.73
N THR A 331 -6.00 -18.22 -8.46
CA THR A 331 -6.64 -19.24 -7.63
C THR A 331 -7.29 -18.59 -6.38
N PRO A 332 -8.40 -19.15 -5.88
CA PRO A 332 -9.03 -18.66 -4.64
C PRO A 332 -8.09 -18.68 -3.43
N GLU A 333 -7.15 -19.64 -3.39
CA GLU A 333 -6.12 -19.72 -2.35
C GLU A 333 -5.14 -18.55 -2.44
N GLY A 334 -4.69 -18.20 -3.67
CA GLY A 334 -3.84 -17.05 -3.93
C GLY A 334 -4.51 -15.75 -3.48
N ASP A 335 -5.75 -15.54 -3.89
CA ASP A 335 -6.55 -14.36 -3.56
C ASP A 335 -6.81 -14.24 -2.05
N GLY A 336 -7.23 -15.32 -1.41
CA GLY A 336 -7.44 -15.37 0.04
C GLY A 336 -6.14 -15.16 0.83
N GLY A 337 -5.03 -15.71 0.32
CA GLY A 337 -3.68 -15.52 0.86
C GLY A 337 -3.27 -14.05 0.82
N VAL A 338 -3.43 -13.39 -0.35
CA VAL A 338 -3.12 -11.96 -0.52
C VAL A 338 -3.99 -11.10 0.39
N ALA A 339 -5.29 -11.34 0.47
CA ALA A 339 -6.18 -10.55 1.30
C ALA A 339 -5.76 -10.57 2.79
N LEU A 340 -5.46 -11.74 3.32
CA LEU A 340 -4.99 -11.87 4.70
C LEU A 340 -3.58 -11.28 4.88
N TYR A 341 -2.71 -11.45 3.89
CA TYR A 341 -1.36 -10.87 3.90
C TYR A 341 -1.42 -9.34 3.94
N VAL A 342 -2.29 -8.73 3.13
CA VAL A 342 -2.56 -7.28 3.11
C VAL A 342 -3.01 -6.79 4.49
N VAL A 343 -3.97 -7.44 5.14
CA VAL A 343 -4.43 -7.06 6.48
C VAL A 343 -3.28 -7.05 7.50
N GLY A 344 -2.48 -8.10 7.51
CA GLY A 344 -1.32 -8.20 8.42
C GLY A 344 -0.23 -7.17 8.08
N HIS A 345 0.10 -7.03 6.79
CA HIS A 345 1.11 -6.11 6.27
C HIS A 345 0.77 -4.66 6.58
N ALA A 346 -0.47 -4.25 6.39
CA ALA A 346 -0.97 -2.91 6.66
C ALA A 346 -0.70 -2.47 8.12
N GLY A 347 -1.03 -3.32 9.09
CA GLY A 347 -0.78 -3.05 10.50
C GLY A 347 0.72 -2.96 10.84
N VAL A 348 1.51 -3.90 10.32
CA VAL A 348 2.97 -3.92 10.54
C VAL A 348 3.65 -2.70 9.92
N LYS A 349 3.28 -2.34 8.67
CA LYS A 349 3.89 -1.20 7.98
C LYS A 349 3.53 0.13 8.63
N ALA A 350 2.27 0.34 8.96
CA ALA A 350 1.84 1.55 9.64
C ALA A 350 2.55 1.70 11.01
N ALA A 351 2.72 0.61 11.76
CA ALA A 351 3.46 0.62 13.02
C ALA A 351 4.95 0.95 12.84
N LEU A 352 5.62 0.40 11.83
CA LEU A 352 7.03 0.69 11.55
C LEU A 352 7.24 2.15 11.12
N PHE A 353 6.35 2.71 10.29
CA PHE A 353 6.40 4.13 9.96
C PHE A 353 6.15 5.01 11.18
N ALA A 354 5.19 4.67 12.05
CA ALA A 354 4.96 5.39 13.30
C ALA A 354 6.22 5.37 14.20
N CYS A 355 6.93 4.24 14.28
CA CYS A 355 8.20 4.15 15.01
C CYS A 355 9.30 5.03 14.37
N ALA A 356 9.37 5.11 13.03
CA ALA A 356 10.29 6.01 12.34
C ALA A 356 9.98 7.48 12.63
N GLY A 357 8.70 7.86 12.70
CA GLY A 357 8.28 9.21 13.10
C GLY A 357 8.67 9.56 14.55
N ILE A 358 8.57 8.60 15.48
CA ILE A 358 9.06 8.81 16.86
C ILE A 358 10.57 9.13 16.87
N LEU A 359 11.36 8.45 16.03
CA LEU A 359 12.79 8.73 15.91
C LEU A 359 13.03 10.12 15.33
N LEU A 360 12.28 10.52 14.30
CA LEU A 360 12.36 11.83 13.68
C LEU A 360 12.04 12.94 14.69
N ASP A 361 10.90 12.87 15.36
CA ASP A 361 10.46 13.89 16.30
C ASP A 361 11.36 13.98 17.55
N ARG A 362 11.96 12.86 17.96
CA ARG A 362 12.85 12.83 19.12
C ARG A 362 14.26 13.32 18.82
N TYR A 363 14.81 12.94 17.65
CA TYR A 363 16.24 13.13 17.33
C TYR A 363 16.50 14.04 16.14
N GLY A 364 15.50 14.43 15.35
CA GLY A 364 15.63 15.23 14.14
C GLY A 364 16.37 14.47 13.03
N SER A 365 16.19 13.16 12.96
CA SER A 365 16.84 12.34 11.94
C SER A 365 16.12 11.00 11.78
N VAL A 366 16.16 10.49 10.55
CA VAL A 366 15.79 9.11 10.16
C VAL A 366 16.93 8.41 9.43
N ASP A 367 18.16 8.90 9.58
CA ASP A 367 19.39 8.26 9.06
C ASP A 367 19.90 7.22 10.08
N GLU A 368 20.00 5.96 9.68
CA GLU A 368 20.46 4.88 10.58
C GLU A 368 21.91 5.11 11.09
N HIS A 369 22.74 5.86 10.35
CA HIS A 369 24.11 6.17 10.76
C HIS A 369 24.16 7.27 11.83
N VAL A 370 23.42 8.35 11.62
CA VAL A 370 23.30 9.46 12.59
C VAL A 370 22.67 9.00 13.88
N LEU A 371 21.72 8.07 13.80
CA LEU A 371 21.00 7.52 14.96
C LEU A 371 21.75 6.39 15.68
N HIS A 372 22.96 5.99 15.24
CA HIS A 372 23.71 4.86 15.81
C HIS A 372 23.84 4.97 17.34
N GLY A 373 23.20 4.04 18.07
CA GLY A 373 23.19 3.96 19.54
C GLY A 373 22.44 5.09 20.26
N ARG A 374 21.88 6.06 19.55
CA ARG A 374 21.21 7.23 20.18
C ARG A 374 19.83 6.90 20.73
N ALA A 375 19.14 5.92 20.18
CA ALA A 375 17.79 5.54 20.61
C ALA A 375 17.76 4.45 21.69
N ARG A 376 18.87 4.11 22.34
CA ARG A 376 18.94 3.14 23.45
C ARG A 376 17.89 3.37 24.56
N PRO A 377 17.53 4.62 24.93
CA PRO A 377 16.52 4.86 25.95
C PRO A 377 15.09 4.45 25.54
N LEU A 378 14.81 4.33 24.23
CA LEU A 378 13.49 4.03 23.66
C LEU A 378 13.25 2.51 23.55
N ARG A 379 13.38 1.77 24.66
CA ARG A 379 13.27 0.30 24.68
C ARG A 379 11.95 -0.22 24.11
N GLY A 380 10.83 0.44 24.41
CA GLY A 380 9.51 0.05 23.88
C GLY A 380 9.43 0.19 22.37
N VAL A 381 10.00 1.27 21.80
CA VAL A 381 10.08 1.47 20.34
C VAL A 381 10.98 0.42 19.70
N ALA A 382 12.11 0.09 20.34
CA ALA A 382 13.00 -0.98 19.89
C ALA A 382 12.28 -2.32 19.76
N VAL A 383 11.50 -2.71 20.77
CA VAL A 383 10.68 -3.94 20.74
C VAL A 383 9.67 -3.91 19.60
N MET A 384 8.97 -2.78 19.40
CA MET A 384 8.01 -2.64 18.30
C MET A 384 8.67 -2.73 16.92
N VAL A 385 9.85 -2.13 16.73
CA VAL A 385 10.59 -2.22 15.45
C VAL A 385 11.05 -3.65 15.18
N VAL A 386 11.56 -4.35 16.20
CA VAL A 386 11.95 -5.77 16.06
C VAL A 386 10.73 -6.65 15.79
N ALA A 387 9.63 -6.48 16.52
CA ALA A 387 8.39 -7.21 16.29
C ALA A 387 7.83 -6.97 14.88
N GLY A 388 7.82 -5.71 14.42
CA GLY A 388 7.42 -5.37 13.05
C GLY A 388 8.33 -6.00 11.98
N ALA A 389 9.66 -6.00 12.20
CA ALA A 389 10.60 -6.65 11.31
C ALA A 389 10.35 -8.17 11.21
N LEU A 390 10.11 -8.83 12.33
CA LEU A 390 9.79 -10.26 12.36
C LEU A 390 8.41 -10.53 11.73
N GLY A 391 7.44 -9.63 11.90
CA GLY A 391 6.18 -9.66 11.18
C GLY A 391 6.37 -9.60 9.66
N LEU A 392 7.26 -8.74 9.14
CA LEU A 392 7.62 -8.69 7.71
C LEU A 392 8.34 -9.96 7.24
N ALA A 393 9.18 -10.57 8.09
CA ALA A 393 9.83 -11.85 7.77
C ALA A 393 8.83 -12.99 7.58
N GLY A 394 7.65 -12.87 8.17
CA GLY A 394 6.63 -13.91 8.18
C GLY A 394 6.76 -14.83 9.40
N LEU A 395 7.15 -14.27 10.56
CA LEU A 395 7.20 -15.04 11.81
C LEU A 395 5.78 -15.38 12.29
N PRO A 396 5.45 -16.66 12.51
CA PRO A 396 4.20 -17.01 13.19
C PRO A 396 4.16 -16.43 14.63
N PRO A 397 3.01 -16.00 15.16
CA PRO A 397 1.67 -16.09 14.59
C PRO A 397 1.14 -14.81 13.96
N PHE A 398 1.96 -13.96 13.35
CA PHE A 398 1.47 -12.75 12.67
C PHE A 398 0.52 -13.09 11.51
N GLY A 399 -0.49 -12.22 11.27
CA GLY A 399 -1.36 -12.31 10.10
C GLY A 399 -0.62 -12.20 8.77
N THR A 400 0.45 -11.38 8.72
CA THR A 400 1.40 -11.36 7.60
C THR A 400 1.98 -12.74 7.29
N ALA A 401 2.32 -13.51 8.32
CA ALA A 401 2.92 -14.83 8.18
C ALA A 401 1.90 -15.84 7.67
N LEU A 402 0.67 -15.81 8.20
CA LEU A 402 -0.39 -16.73 7.78
C LEU A 402 -0.82 -16.44 6.33
N GLY A 403 -1.06 -15.17 5.99
CA GLY A 403 -1.40 -14.80 4.61
C GLY A 403 -0.26 -15.09 3.63
N LYS A 404 0.99 -14.79 4.03
CA LYS A 404 2.18 -15.13 3.26
C LYS A 404 2.28 -16.64 2.99
N SER A 405 2.06 -17.49 4.01
CA SER A 405 2.20 -18.94 3.84
C SER A 405 1.21 -19.49 2.82
N VAL A 406 -0.04 -19.02 2.85
CA VAL A 406 -1.07 -19.41 1.88
C VAL A 406 -0.72 -18.95 0.47
N ALA A 407 -0.32 -17.68 0.33
CA ALA A 407 0.09 -17.09 -0.95
C ALA A 407 1.33 -17.79 -1.54
N GLU A 408 2.31 -18.12 -0.68
CA GLU A 408 3.55 -18.81 -1.03
C GLU A 408 3.31 -20.25 -1.46
N GLU A 409 2.42 -20.97 -0.77
CA GLU A 409 2.02 -22.33 -1.14
C GLU A 409 1.23 -22.35 -2.46
N ALA A 410 0.33 -21.38 -2.68
CA ALA A 410 -0.39 -21.23 -3.93
C ALA A 410 0.55 -20.94 -5.12
N ALA A 411 1.54 -20.06 -4.95
CA ALA A 411 2.51 -19.72 -5.97
C ALA A 411 3.47 -20.87 -6.30
N GLY A 412 3.89 -21.63 -5.29
CA GLY A 412 4.72 -22.83 -5.43
C GLY A 412 6.05 -22.63 -6.14
N GLY A 413 6.75 -23.76 -6.40
CA GLY A 413 7.94 -23.80 -7.25
C GLY A 413 9.05 -22.79 -6.91
N PRO A 414 9.61 -22.09 -7.92
CA PRO A 414 10.69 -21.12 -7.70
C PRO A 414 10.24 -19.88 -6.94
N PHE A 415 8.94 -19.58 -6.92
CA PHE A 415 8.39 -18.43 -6.20
C PHE A 415 8.51 -18.59 -4.69
N THR A 416 8.44 -19.81 -4.14
CA THR A 416 8.70 -20.06 -2.72
C THR A 416 10.06 -19.51 -2.28
N VAL A 417 11.11 -19.73 -3.08
CA VAL A 417 12.45 -19.18 -2.80
C VAL A 417 12.42 -17.64 -2.81
N LEU A 418 11.72 -17.05 -3.77
CA LEU A 418 11.60 -15.60 -3.89
C LEU A 418 10.85 -15.00 -2.70
N TYR A 419 9.77 -15.63 -2.22
CA TYR A 419 9.03 -15.23 -1.02
C TYR A 419 9.94 -15.24 0.22
N VAL A 420 10.66 -16.35 0.44
CA VAL A 420 11.59 -16.49 1.58
C VAL A 420 12.69 -15.43 1.52
N LEU A 421 13.35 -15.25 0.38
CA LEU A 421 14.46 -14.31 0.25
C LEU A 421 14.01 -12.84 0.35
N THR A 422 12.93 -12.47 -0.30
CA THR A 422 12.38 -11.10 -0.25
C THR A 422 12.00 -10.73 1.18
N SER A 423 11.26 -11.60 1.87
CA SER A 423 10.86 -11.39 3.26
C SER A 423 12.07 -11.35 4.20
N ALA A 424 13.06 -12.23 4.00
CA ALA A 424 14.27 -12.24 4.81
C ALA A 424 15.12 -10.98 4.62
N VAL A 425 15.32 -10.51 3.39
CA VAL A 425 16.14 -9.32 3.08
C VAL A 425 15.48 -8.04 3.60
N THR A 426 14.18 -7.87 3.37
CA THR A 426 13.45 -6.68 3.84
C THR A 426 13.40 -6.61 5.37
N ALA A 427 13.12 -7.73 6.03
CA ALA A 427 13.14 -7.82 7.49
C ALA A 427 14.57 -7.62 8.06
N ALA A 428 15.59 -8.18 7.41
CA ALA A 428 16.99 -8.01 7.82
C ALA A 428 17.43 -6.54 7.74
N ALA A 429 16.97 -5.78 6.74
CA ALA A 429 17.23 -4.35 6.64
C ALA A 429 16.65 -3.59 7.85
N VAL A 430 15.41 -3.91 8.25
CA VAL A 430 14.78 -3.30 9.45
C VAL A 430 15.47 -3.76 10.75
N LEU A 431 15.84 -5.04 10.86
CA LEU A 431 16.59 -5.54 12.02
C LEU A 431 17.99 -4.92 12.12
N ARG A 432 18.66 -4.65 11.00
CA ARG A 432 19.93 -3.92 10.96
C ARG A 432 19.76 -2.51 11.53
N VAL A 433 18.71 -1.80 11.14
CA VAL A 433 18.34 -0.50 11.73
C VAL A 433 18.11 -0.65 13.23
N ALA A 434 17.33 -1.64 13.66
CA ALA A 434 17.08 -1.88 15.07
C ALA A 434 18.38 -2.11 15.87
N ALA A 435 19.27 -2.95 15.36
CA ALA A 435 20.56 -3.27 16.00
C ALA A 435 21.48 -2.05 16.10
N ARG A 436 21.58 -1.24 15.06
CA ARG A 436 22.44 -0.03 15.06
C ARG A 436 21.85 1.09 15.89
N VAL A 437 20.58 1.42 15.69
CA VAL A 437 19.93 2.60 16.28
C VAL A 437 19.66 2.42 17.78
N PHE A 438 19.10 1.26 18.18
CA PHE A 438 18.68 1.02 19.57
C PHE A 438 19.71 0.28 20.41
N LEU A 439 20.56 -0.56 19.80
CA LEU A 439 21.59 -1.30 20.55
C LEU A 439 22.98 -0.70 20.37
N GLY A 440 23.20 0.08 19.31
CA GLY A 440 24.51 0.66 18.97
C GLY A 440 25.53 -0.41 18.62
N LEU A 441 25.08 -1.48 17.94
CA LEU A 441 25.93 -2.58 17.53
C LEU A 441 26.64 -2.27 16.20
N GLY A 442 27.82 -2.84 16.04
CA GLY A 442 28.67 -2.66 14.88
C GLY A 442 29.60 -1.42 14.99
N PRO A 443 30.52 -1.24 14.03
CA PRO A 443 31.42 -0.08 14.02
C PRO A 443 30.62 1.20 13.85
N THR A 444 31.04 2.26 14.56
CA THR A 444 30.51 3.61 14.34
C THR A 444 30.77 3.99 12.90
N PRO A 445 29.75 4.41 12.14
CA PRO A 445 29.94 4.85 10.78
C PRO A 445 30.93 6.03 10.78
N ARG A 446 31.99 5.95 9.99
CA ARG A 446 32.83 7.13 9.74
C ARG A 446 31.96 8.11 8.94
N GLU A 447 31.86 9.34 9.41
CA GLU A 447 31.35 10.41 8.56
C GLU A 447 32.23 10.40 7.31
N ALA A 448 31.65 10.14 6.17
CA ALA A 448 32.30 10.37 4.89
C ALA A 448 32.43 11.90 4.75
N GLY A 449 33.44 12.46 5.41
CA GLY A 449 33.91 13.78 5.15
C GLY A 449 34.59 13.75 3.78
N GLY A 450 34.01 14.36 2.79
CA GLY A 450 34.60 14.47 1.47
C GLY A 450 33.57 14.76 0.40
N GLU A 451 33.60 15.87 -0.12
CA GLU A 451 33.45 16.43 -1.47
C GLU A 451 32.87 15.55 -2.61
N GLY A 452 32.07 14.54 -2.33
CA GLY A 452 31.36 13.70 -3.29
C GLY A 452 29.88 13.48 -2.93
N ALA A 453 29.40 14.18 -1.88
CA ALA A 453 28.03 14.03 -1.39
C ALA A 453 27.02 14.94 -2.13
N GLU A 454 27.49 15.86 -2.98
CA GLU A 454 26.62 16.79 -3.71
C GLU A 454 25.88 16.16 -4.88
N ASP A 455 26.29 14.99 -5.37
CA ASP A 455 25.62 14.27 -6.45
C ASP A 455 24.51 13.30 -5.96
N ALA A 456 24.27 13.20 -4.67
CA ALA A 456 23.23 12.30 -4.15
C ALA A 456 21.89 13.02 -4.08
N TYR A 457 21.08 12.84 -5.10
CA TYR A 457 19.65 13.19 -5.13
C TYR A 457 18.87 12.56 -3.95
N GLU A 458 19.41 11.51 -3.36
CA GLU A 458 18.82 10.80 -2.23
C GLU A 458 19.21 11.49 -0.91
N THR A 459 18.21 12.07 -0.22
CA THR A 459 18.42 12.50 1.17
C THR A 459 18.82 11.32 2.04
N THR A 460 19.81 11.54 2.90
CA THR A 460 20.25 10.55 3.88
C THR A 460 19.29 10.46 5.08
N GLY A 461 18.40 11.45 5.25
CA GLY A 461 17.53 11.60 6.41
C GLY A 461 18.21 12.20 7.64
N SER A 462 19.39 12.82 7.44
CA SER A 462 20.10 13.54 8.50
C SER A 462 19.69 15.02 8.52
N GLY A 463 19.49 15.56 9.73
CA GLY A 463 19.17 16.98 9.90
C GLY A 463 17.78 17.38 9.40
N GLU A 464 16.84 16.46 9.42
CA GLU A 464 15.44 16.75 9.10
C GLU A 464 14.76 17.47 10.26
N GLU A 465 13.80 18.33 9.93
CA GLU A 465 13.00 19.01 10.95
C GLU A 465 11.98 18.04 11.57
N PRO A 466 11.82 18.02 12.90
CA PRO A 466 10.78 17.26 13.56
C PRO A 466 9.39 17.68 13.06
N GLU A 467 8.51 16.70 12.85
CA GLU A 467 7.12 16.96 12.43
C GLU A 467 6.31 17.70 13.49
N SER A 468 6.71 17.58 14.76
CA SER A 468 6.16 18.31 15.90
C SER A 468 6.67 19.75 16.07
N GLY A 469 7.37 20.31 15.06
CA GLY A 469 7.95 21.66 15.06
C GLY A 469 9.14 21.84 16.01
N ARG A 470 9.30 20.95 16.99
CA ARG A 470 10.43 20.91 17.92
C ARG A 470 10.70 19.49 18.40
N ARG A 471 11.96 19.20 18.74
CA ARG A 471 12.33 17.89 19.30
C ARG A 471 11.58 17.57 20.57
N LEU A 472 10.97 16.38 20.61
CA LEU A 472 10.22 15.92 21.76
C LEU A 472 11.17 15.60 22.93
N GLY A 473 10.91 16.20 24.09
CA GLY A 473 11.59 15.84 25.35
C GLY A 473 11.17 14.46 25.86
N ARG A 474 9.89 14.12 25.75
CA ARG A 474 9.27 12.81 26.07
C ARG A 474 8.36 12.42 24.92
N VAL A 475 8.36 11.13 24.54
CA VAL A 475 7.45 10.59 23.54
C VAL A 475 6.03 10.53 24.14
N PRO A 476 5.02 11.13 23.51
CA PRO A 476 3.64 11.06 23.96
C PRO A 476 3.10 9.62 23.95
N ASP A 477 2.23 9.30 24.91
CA ASP A 477 1.69 7.94 25.04
C ASP A 477 0.88 7.49 23.81
N THR A 478 0.18 8.41 23.12
CA THR A 478 -0.55 8.11 21.88
C THR A 478 0.39 7.67 20.76
N MET A 479 1.58 8.27 20.64
CA MET A 479 2.57 7.92 19.62
C MET A 479 3.18 6.54 19.83
N THR A 480 3.17 6.01 21.07
CA THR A 480 3.62 4.66 21.39
C THR A 480 2.47 3.65 21.41
N ALA A 481 1.28 4.05 21.82
CA ALA A 481 0.11 3.18 21.88
C ALA A 481 -0.38 2.78 20.47
N VAL A 482 -0.39 3.72 19.52
CA VAL A 482 -0.87 3.45 18.15
C VAL A 482 -0.04 2.34 17.46
N PRO A 483 1.29 2.41 17.34
CA PRO A 483 2.05 1.32 16.73
C PRO A 483 1.97 0.01 17.52
N ALA A 484 1.86 0.06 18.86
CA ALA A 484 1.68 -1.14 19.67
C ALA A 484 0.33 -1.83 19.37
N LEU A 485 -0.77 -1.07 19.27
CA LEU A 485 -2.10 -1.59 18.91
C LEU A 485 -2.15 -2.14 17.48
N LEU A 486 -1.49 -1.48 16.52
CA LEU A 486 -1.41 -1.96 15.14
C LEU A 486 -0.64 -3.28 15.05
N LEU A 487 0.47 -3.42 15.78
CA LEU A 487 1.21 -4.69 15.86
C LEU A 487 0.41 -5.78 16.56
N ALA A 488 -0.30 -5.43 17.65
CA ALA A 488 -1.18 -6.37 18.33
C ALA A 488 -2.33 -6.84 17.43
N GLY A 489 -2.91 -5.95 16.62
CA GLY A 489 -3.91 -6.29 15.60
C GLY A 489 -3.36 -7.21 14.52
N ALA A 490 -2.15 -6.91 14.00
CA ALA A 490 -1.49 -7.76 13.02
C ALA A 490 -1.13 -9.15 13.59
N LEU A 491 -0.78 -9.23 14.87
CA LEU A 491 -0.56 -10.48 15.58
C LEU A 491 -1.87 -11.25 15.76
N ALA A 492 -2.93 -10.55 16.19
CA ALA A 492 -4.26 -11.15 16.40
C ALA A 492 -4.84 -11.72 15.09
N ALA A 493 -4.60 -11.04 13.96
CA ALA A 493 -5.06 -11.50 12.65
C ALA A 493 -4.54 -12.89 12.26
N GLY A 494 -3.37 -13.30 12.74
CA GLY A 494 -2.85 -14.65 12.52
C GLY A 494 -3.05 -15.62 13.69
N ALA A 495 -3.22 -15.08 14.92
CA ALA A 495 -3.36 -15.87 16.13
C ALA A 495 -4.81 -16.27 16.44
N VAL A 496 -5.80 -15.45 16.04
CA VAL A 496 -7.22 -15.73 16.33
C VAL A 496 -7.75 -16.81 15.38
N PRO A 497 -8.19 -17.96 15.91
CA PRO A 497 -8.72 -19.03 15.09
C PRO A 497 -9.93 -18.55 14.27
N GLY A 498 -9.98 -18.92 13.00
CA GLY A 498 -11.10 -18.60 12.11
C GLY A 498 -11.06 -17.21 11.48
N PHE A 499 -10.23 -16.26 11.95
CA PHE A 499 -10.11 -14.94 11.33
C PHE A 499 -9.61 -15.05 9.88
N GLY A 500 -8.54 -15.78 9.65
CA GLY A 500 -8.01 -16.02 8.29
C GLY A 500 -9.04 -16.70 7.38
N THR A 501 -9.77 -17.67 7.89
CA THR A 501 -10.87 -18.34 7.16
C THR A 501 -12.02 -17.37 6.86
N ALA A 502 -12.34 -16.43 7.77
CA ALA A 502 -13.38 -15.43 7.53
C ALA A 502 -12.97 -14.46 6.41
N VAL A 503 -11.69 -14.02 6.40
CA VAL A 503 -11.13 -13.16 5.34
C VAL A 503 -11.16 -13.91 3.99
N ALA A 504 -10.69 -15.15 3.94
CA ALA A 504 -10.69 -15.94 2.71
C ALA A 504 -12.10 -16.17 2.16
N ARG A 505 -13.09 -16.47 3.03
CA ARG A 505 -14.51 -16.60 2.61
C ARG A 505 -15.09 -15.30 2.08
N ALA A 506 -14.72 -14.16 2.67
CA ALA A 506 -15.17 -12.86 2.20
C ALA A 506 -14.69 -12.62 0.75
N VAL A 507 -13.47 -13.05 0.40
CA VAL A 507 -12.92 -12.94 -0.95
C VAL A 507 -13.55 -13.98 -1.89
N SER A 508 -13.58 -15.25 -1.52
CA SER A 508 -14.10 -16.32 -2.40
C SER A 508 -15.60 -16.20 -2.68
N GLY A 509 -16.38 -15.56 -1.80
CA GLY A 509 -17.79 -15.25 -2.04
C GLY A 509 -18.04 -14.18 -3.10
N ALA A 510 -16.99 -13.44 -3.49
CA ALA A 510 -17.06 -12.40 -4.52
C ALA A 510 -16.54 -12.87 -5.89
N THR A 511 -15.80 -14.00 -5.94
CA THR A 511 -15.25 -14.52 -7.19
C THR A 511 -16.29 -15.31 -7.99
N THR A 512 -16.21 -15.23 -9.30
CA THR A 512 -17.09 -15.96 -10.24
C THR A 512 -16.86 -17.48 -10.22
N ALA A 513 -15.77 -17.96 -9.61
CA ALA A 513 -15.33 -19.36 -9.64
C ALA A 513 -16.08 -20.32 -8.70
N GLY A 514 -17.13 -19.87 -7.98
CA GLY A 514 -17.96 -20.72 -7.13
C GLY A 514 -17.34 -21.08 -5.78
N LEU A 515 -18.20 -21.53 -4.85
CA LEU A 515 -17.88 -21.83 -3.45
C LEU A 515 -16.80 -22.94 -3.29
N VAL A 516 -15.55 -22.59 -3.43
CA VAL A 516 -14.44 -23.42 -2.98
C VAL A 516 -14.22 -23.10 -1.50
N HIS A 517 -14.35 -24.09 -0.64
CA HIS A 517 -14.09 -23.95 0.80
C HIS A 517 -12.58 -23.80 1.06
N THR A 518 -12.03 -22.62 0.87
CA THR A 518 -10.64 -22.32 1.27
C THR A 518 -10.58 -22.21 2.78
N SER A 519 -10.09 -23.26 3.43
CA SER A 519 -9.77 -23.23 4.85
C SER A 519 -8.34 -22.67 5.04
N VAL A 520 -8.23 -21.42 5.45
CA VAL A 520 -6.95 -20.82 5.81
C VAL A 520 -6.54 -21.31 7.20
N HIS A 521 -5.47 -22.09 7.27
CA HIS A 521 -4.92 -22.63 8.51
C HIS A 521 -3.39 -22.69 8.42
N TRP A 522 -2.74 -22.80 9.59
CA TRP A 522 -1.30 -22.98 9.65
C TRP A 522 -0.91 -24.36 9.15
N THR A 523 -0.11 -24.43 8.09
CA THR A 523 0.51 -25.67 7.62
C THR A 523 1.90 -25.83 8.24
N PRO A 524 2.39 -27.05 8.47
CA PRO A 524 3.78 -27.26 8.91
C PRO A 524 4.80 -26.65 7.95
N LEU A 525 4.53 -26.69 6.64
CA LEU A 525 5.39 -26.10 5.61
C LEU A 525 5.41 -24.58 5.75
N GLY A 526 4.26 -23.91 5.81
CA GLY A 526 4.18 -22.45 5.94
C GLY A 526 4.81 -21.93 7.23
N VAL A 527 4.61 -22.64 8.37
CA VAL A 527 5.33 -22.34 9.62
C VAL A 527 6.84 -22.50 9.44
N GLY A 528 7.29 -23.58 8.80
CA GLY A 528 8.71 -23.83 8.53
C GLY A 528 9.36 -22.76 7.66
N LEU A 529 8.69 -22.32 6.57
CA LEU A 529 9.15 -21.27 5.67
C LEU A 529 9.18 -19.90 6.37
N GLY A 530 8.18 -19.59 7.20
CA GLY A 530 8.15 -18.38 8.01
C GLY A 530 9.30 -18.31 9.03
N LEU A 531 9.58 -19.42 9.71
CA LEU A 531 10.72 -19.54 10.61
C LEU A 531 12.05 -19.42 9.85
N LEU A 532 12.18 -20.06 8.69
CA LEU A 532 13.36 -19.98 7.83
C LEU A 532 13.62 -18.52 7.40
N SER A 533 12.60 -17.82 6.91
CA SER A 533 12.71 -16.40 6.54
C SER A 533 13.17 -15.54 7.72
N SER A 534 12.61 -15.81 8.92
CA SER A 534 12.94 -15.06 10.14
C SER A 534 14.37 -15.32 10.60
N LEU A 535 14.83 -16.58 10.58
CA LEU A 535 16.21 -16.94 10.91
C LEU A 535 17.21 -16.35 9.92
N LEU A 536 16.92 -16.42 8.62
CA LEU A 536 17.72 -15.78 7.59
C LEU A 536 17.78 -14.26 7.78
N ALA A 537 16.67 -13.62 8.13
CA ALA A 537 16.64 -12.19 8.41
C ALA A 537 17.55 -11.81 9.57
N VAL A 538 17.52 -12.56 10.67
CA VAL A 538 18.40 -12.34 11.83
C VAL A 538 19.86 -12.57 11.46
N ALA A 539 20.16 -13.65 10.73
CA ALA A 539 21.53 -13.97 10.30
C ALA A 539 22.09 -12.88 9.37
N LEU A 540 21.32 -12.44 8.37
CA LEU A 540 21.73 -11.38 7.45
C LEU A 540 21.94 -10.04 8.19
N ALA A 541 21.05 -9.68 9.11
CA ALA A 541 21.21 -8.48 9.94
C ALA A 541 22.45 -8.56 10.81
N ALA A 542 22.72 -9.69 11.47
CA ALA A 542 23.91 -9.91 12.29
C ALA A 542 25.20 -9.78 11.47
N VAL A 543 25.25 -10.38 10.28
CA VAL A 543 26.41 -10.25 9.37
C VAL A 543 26.58 -8.81 8.89
N ALA A 544 25.50 -8.10 8.55
CA ALA A 544 25.55 -6.70 8.10
C ALA A 544 26.07 -5.76 9.20
N VAL A 545 25.75 -6.05 10.46
CA VAL A 545 26.20 -5.27 11.60
C VAL A 545 27.64 -5.62 11.98
N ALA A 546 28.00 -6.92 12.04
CA ALA A 546 29.32 -7.35 12.46
C ALA A 546 30.40 -7.14 11.37
N ARG A 547 30.03 -7.24 10.09
CA ARG A 547 30.95 -7.18 8.94
C ARG A 547 30.36 -6.38 7.79
N PRO A 548 30.18 -5.05 7.94
CA PRO A 548 29.46 -4.21 6.96
C PRO A 548 30.08 -4.25 5.55
N GLY A 549 31.40 -4.46 5.42
CA GLY A 549 32.07 -4.56 4.12
C GLY A 549 31.78 -5.85 3.33
N ARG A 550 31.28 -6.93 3.97
CA ARG A 550 31.02 -8.20 3.26
C ARG A 550 29.73 -8.20 2.46
N LEU A 551 28.72 -7.50 2.92
CA LEU A 551 27.41 -7.39 2.28
C LEU A 551 27.21 -6.04 1.57
N ALA A 552 28.19 -5.14 1.68
CA ALA A 552 28.24 -3.94 0.86
C ALA A 552 28.66 -4.34 -0.57
N VAL A 553 27.77 -4.12 -1.53
CA VAL A 553 28.08 -4.28 -2.96
C VAL A 553 27.95 -2.92 -3.63
N PRO A 554 28.84 -1.95 -3.32
CA PRO A 554 28.69 -0.55 -3.74
C PRO A 554 28.57 -0.40 -5.26
N GLY A 555 29.33 -1.17 -6.03
CA GLY A 555 29.36 -1.07 -7.50
C GLY A 555 28.21 -1.74 -8.24
N ARG A 556 27.59 -2.80 -7.67
CA ARG A 556 26.55 -3.58 -8.37
C ARG A 556 25.14 -3.02 -8.21
N ALA A 557 24.84 -2.33 -7.12
CA ALA A 557 23.56 -1.64 -6.92
C ALA A 557 23.54 -0.23 -7.54
N LEU A 558 24.70 0.30 -7.93
CA LEU A 558 24.85 1.64 -8.50
C LEU A 558 23.94 1.88 -9.73
N PRO A 559 23.79 0.93 -10.68
CA PRO A 559 22.87 1.13 -11.79
C PRO A 559 21.41 1.30 -11.34
N LEU A 560 20.91 0.46 -10.41
CA LEU A 560 19.54 0.57 -9.89
C LEU A 560 19.32 1.88 -9.12
N ARG A 561 20.32 2.34 -8.36
CA ARG A 561 20.24 3.64 -7.67
C ARG A 561 20.25 4.82 -8.64
N ARG A 562 20.97 4.73 -9.74
CA ARG A 562 20.99 5.77 -10.79
C ARG A 562 19.66 5.88 -11.53
N LEU A 563 18.87 4.79 -11.59
CA LEU A 563 17.52 4.84 -12.16
C LEU A 563 16.56 5.69 -11.29
N GLN A 564 16.81 5.78 -9.99
CA GLN A 564 16.13 6.66 -9.05
C GLN A 564 16.76 8.05 -9.11
N SER A 565 16.63 8.74 -10.24
CA SER A 565 17.34 10.00 -10.50
C SER A 565 16.75 11.21 -9.78
N GLY A 566 15.49 11.12 -9.30
CA GLY A 566 14.72 12.27 -8.80
C GLY A 566 14.20 13.19 -9.91
N HIS A 567 14.52 12.91 -11.17
CA HIS A 567 14.04 13.70 -12.31
C HIS A 567 12.70 13.18 -12.82
N ILE A 568 11.70 14.04 -12.84
CA ILE A 568 10.32 13.70 -13.28
C ILE A 568 10.32 13.17 -14.72
N GLY A 569 11.15 13.72 -15.61
CA GLY A 569 11.28 13.26 -17.01
C GLY A 569 11.68 11.80 -17.12
N ASP A 570 12.61 11.33 -16.28
CA ASP A 570 13.02 9.93 -16.26
C ASP A 570 11.90 9.03 -15.78
N TYR A 571 11.11 9.47 -14.80
CA TYR A 571 9.96 8.70 -14.29
C TYR A 571 8.85 8.58 -15.32
N VAL A 572 8.63 9.63 -16.14
CA VAL A 572 7.72 9.58 -17.29
C VAL A 572 8.23 8.59 -18.35
N ALA A 573 9.53 8.60 -18.64
CA ALA A 573 10.12 7.64 -19.59
C ALA A 573 9.93 6.19 -19.08
N TRP A 574 10.13 5.93 -17.79
CA TRP A 574 9.89 4.63 -17.19
C TRP A 574 8.43 4.20 -17.24
N LEU A 575 7.48 5.13 -17.12
CA LEU A 575 6.07 4.85 -17.29
C LEU A 575 5.78 4.36 -18.72
N LEU A 576 6.32 5.01 -19.74
CA LEU A 576 6.16 4.59 -21.13
C LEU A 576 6.81 3.22 -21.38
N VAL A 577 8.01 3.00 -20.86
CA VAL A 577 8.69 1.68 -20.95
C VAL A 577 7.83 0.61 -20.28
N GLY A 578 7.32 0.86 -19.09
CA GLY A 578 6.47 -0.08 -18.35
C GLY A 578 5.19 -0.44 -19.08
N THR A 579 4.50 0.56 -19.63
CA THR A 579 3.28 0.34 -20.44
C THR A 579 3.59 -0.48 -21.68
N THR A 580 4.74 -0.22 -22.32
CA THR A 580 5.18 -1.00 -23.50
C THR A 580 5.51 -2.45 -23.12
N VAL A 581 6.25 -2.67 -22.04
CA VAL A 581 6.57 -4.02 -21.52
C VAL A 581 5.30 -4.79 -21.19
N LEU A 582 4.34 -4.13 -20.52
CA LEU A 582 3.04 -4.72 -20.21
C LEU A 582 2.29 -5.13 -21.48
N GLY A 583 2.28 -4.27 -22.51
CA GLY A 583 1.70 -4.59 -23.81
C GLY A 583 2.36 -5.78 -24.48
N VAL A 584 3.70 -5.87 -24.47
CA VAL A 584 4.45 -7.00 -25.03
C VAL A 584 4.14 -8.31 -24.28
N LEU A 585 4.06 -8.27 -22.95
CA LEU A 585 3.75 -9.46 -22.14
C LEU A 585 2.34 -9.99 -22.37
N ALA A 586 1.39 -9.10 -22.65
CA ALA A 586 -0.01 -9.44 -22.93
C ALA A 586 -0.32 -9.69 -24.42
N LEU A 587 0.61 -9.37 -25.33
CA LEU A 587 0.41 -9.48 -26.79
C LEU A 587 0.03 -10.88 -27.28
N PRO A 588 0.54 -12.01 -26.74
CA PRO A 588 0.15 -13.35 -27.17
C PRO A 588 -1.36 -13.60 -27.14
N ALA A 589 -2.10 -12.94 -26.24
CA ALA A 589 -3.56 -13.04 -26.14
C ALA A 589 -4.29 -12.76 -27.48
N VAL A 590 -3.76 -11.85 -28.30
CA VAL A 590 -4.37 -11.46 -29.57
C VAL A 590 -3.76 -12.21 -30.77
N LEU A 591 -2.51 -12.68 -30.66
CA LEU A 591 -1.82 -13.40 -31.75
C LEU A 591 -2.19 -14.87 -31.81
N SER A 592 -2.71 -15.45 -30.72
CA SER A 592 -3.08 -16.86 -30.60
C SER A 592 -4.57 -17.13 -30.90
N GLY A 593 -5.39 -16.10 -31.06
CA GLY A 593 -6.80 -16.19 -31.51
C GLY A 593 -6.89 -16.02 -32.99
#